data_0494db28a987845794db83d5d9676433
#
_entry.id   0494db28a987845794db83d5d9676433
#
_cell.length_a   1.000
_cell.length_b   1.000
_cell.length_c   1.000
_cell.angle_alpha   90.00
_cell.angle_beta   90.00
_cell.angle_gamma   90.00
#
_symmetry.space_group_name_H-M   'P 1'
#
loop_
_entity.id
_entity.type
_entity.pdbx_description
1 polymer ?
#
loop_
_entity_poly.entity_id
_entity_poly.type
_entity_poly.pdbx_seq_one_letter_code
_entity_poly.pdbx_strand_id
1 'polypeptide(L)'
;MKIKPLSRLMTDFGGFLGLAEHVKLGIYAKNAVKVQEHIVKKLMRDNKNTVYGKAHNFKDVHSVADYQAKVPLSRYKDYEEYIDRMVETGERNLITRYRIHRYAESSGSIGKPKLVPLAARSLWNCQCFSFSAPVGCAVKWFHAHGKRLPPQKGMLTLEITPHRLPNGKTCSCLSGIPMMYLKPIVSSFVTSPPEIMFPEDPSRTDMQYFKLRFALMDRDVSYLSTMIITVLESMMHYLEDNWEMLCDDIEHGTINESIACPPQVKEKLMKRIKPMPGRAAELRSEFEKGFDTPIGPRIWKNCCWMFGMGAGSLEVYSKKLGRYTGNLPIHNMGYGASEDLVAVPIALNSNDCVILPHNGFFEFLPVGAPEGTRPFTISEVKPGEEYEIIITNLSGLYRYRIDDVVEITGFYKQSPTVMFKY
;
A
#
# COMPACT_ATOMS: atom_id res chain seq x y z
N MET A 1 -21.89 23.83 7.01
CA MET A 1 -20.87 22.77 7.05
C MET A 1 -19.55 23.39 7.47
N LYS A 2 -19.17 23.27 8.76
CA LYS A 2 -17.85 23.76 9.24
C LYS A 2 -16.83 22.69 8.90
N ILE A 3 -16.12 22.85 7.79
CA ILE A 3 -14.96 22.03 7.41
C ILE A 3 -13.98 22.12 8.57
N LYS A 4 -13.61 20.99 9.17
CA LYS A 4 -12.60 20.98 10.23
C LYS A 4 -11.30 21.51 9.62
N PRO A 5 -10.73 22.61 10.11
CA PRO A 5 -9.57 23.26 9.47
C PRO A 5 -8.37 22.32 9.37
N LEU A 6 -8.25 21.36 10.28
CA LEU A 6 -7.17 20.38 10.29
C LEU A 6 -7.25 19.40 9.09
N SER A 7 -8.43 18.85 8.76
CA SER A 7 -8.55 17.89 7.64
C SER A 7 -8.26 18.58 6.31
N ARG A 8 -8.62 19.86 6.16
CA ARG A 8 -8.28 20.65 4.99
C ARG A 8 -6.78 20.88 4.87
N LEU A 9 -6.15 21.32 5.95
CA LEU A 9 -4.69 21.53 6.00
C LEU A 9 -3.93 20.25 5.65
N MET A 10 -4.36 19.11 6.20
CA MET A 10 -3.75 17.81 5.92
C MET A 10 -3.93 17.39 4.47
N THR A 11 -5.10 17.68 3.86
CA THR A 11 -5.34 17.40 2.45
C THR A 11 -4.45 18.26 1.55
N ASP A 12 -4.36 19.54 1.80
CA ASP A 12 -3.53 20.46 1.01
C ASP A 12 -2.03 20.10 1.16
N PHE A 13 -1.58 19.77 2.37
CA PHE A 13 -0.22 19.32 2.62
C PHE A 13 0.09 17.96 1.95
N GLY A 14 -0.80 16.99 2.09
CA GLY A 14 -0.67 15.69 1.42
C GLY A 14 -0.67 15.81 -0.10
N GLY A 15 -1.52 16.68 -0.65
CA GLY A 15 -1.55 17.02 -2.07
C GLY A 15 -0.24 17.65 -2.54
N PHE A 16 0.28 18.62 -1.81
CA PHE A 16 1.57 19.25 -2.11
C PHE A 16 2.72 18.24 -2.10
N LEU A 17 2.81 17.41 -1.07
CA LEU A 17 3.82 16.34 -1.01
C LEU A 17 3.67 15.37 -2.18
N GLY A 18 2.45 14.95 -2.50
CA GLY A 18 2.19 14.05 -3.62
C GLY A 18 2.59 14.64 -4.97
N LEU A 19 2.32 15.91 -5.20
CA LEU A 19 2.78 16.61 -6.41
C LEU A 19 4.31 16.72 -6.45
N ALA A 20 4.95 16.98 -5.32
CA ALA A 20 6.42 17.02 -5.23
C ALA A 20 7.05 15.66 -5.52
N GLU A 21 6.45 14.55 -5.03
CA GLU A 21 6.91 13.19 -5.34
C GLU A 21 6.73 12.85 -6.82
N HIS A 22 5.66 13.31 -7.49
CA HIS A 22 5.51 13.15 -8.93
C HIS A 22 6.57 13.91 -9.72
N VAL A 23 6.93 15.13 -9.32
CA VAL A 23 8.02 15.90 -9.95
C VAL A 23 9.34 15.18 -9.76
N LYS A 24 9.62 14.71 -8.55
CA LYS A 24 10.82 13.94 -8.21
C LYS A 24 10.91 12.65 -9.03
N LEU A 25 9.82 11.87 -9.13
CA LEU A 25 9.75 10.70 -9.99
C LEU A 25 10.06 11.07 -11.45
N GLY A 26 9.48 12.18 -11.95
CA GLY A 26 9.74 12.66 -13.29
C GLY A 26 11.20 13.01 -13.58
N ILE A 27 11.93 13.52 -12.59
CA ILE A 27 13.38 13.81 -12.68
C ILE A 27 14.18 12.50 -12.71
N TYR A 28 13.88 11.56 -11.83
CA TYR A 28 14.54 10.26 -11.79
C TYR A 28 14.25 9.43 -13.04
N ALA A 29 12.99 9.40 -13.49
CA ALA A 29 12.60 8.68 -14.70
C ALA A 29 13.25 9.23 -15.97
N LYS A 30 13.56 10.54 -16.04
CA LYS A 30 14.31 11.14 -17.16
C LYS A 30 15.75 10.61 -17.24
N ASN A 31 16.33 10.18 -16.13
CA ASN A 31 17.69 9.71 -16.02
C ASN A 31 17.75 8.29 -15.43
N ALA A 32 16.74 7.47 -15.68
CA ALA A 32 16.55 6.20 -14.98
C ALA A 32 17.77 5.27 -15.10
N VAL A 33 18.37 5.13 -16.27
CA VAL A 33 19.57 4.30 -16.48
C VAL A 33 20.72 4.74 -15.58
N LYS A 34 21.05 6.04 -15.56
CA LYS A 34 22.13 6.58 -14.71
C LYS A 34 21.81 6.43 -13.22
N VAL A 35 20.54 6.57 -12.85
CA VAL A 35 20.08 6.37 -11.45
C VAL A 35 20.29 4.92 -11.04
N GLN A 36 19.94 3.97 -11.87
CA GLN A 36 20.12 2.53 -11.62
C GLN A 36 21.60 2.15 -11.48
N GLU A 37 22.47 2.64 -12.38
CA GLU A 37 23.92 2.47 -12.26
C GLU A 37 24.48 3.06 -10.96
N HIS A 38 24.02 4.27 -10.59
CA HIS A 38 24.44 4.91 -9.36
C HIS A 38 24.05 4.09 -8.13
N ILE A 39 22.84 3.51 -8.12
CA ILE A 39 22.37 2.69 -7.01
C ILE A 39 23.25 1.46 -6.82
N VAL A 40 23.55 0.73 -7.89
CA VAL A 40 24.44 -0.45 -7.82
C VAL A 40 25.79 -0.05 -7.24
N LYS A 41 26.46 0.94 -7.84
CA LYS A 41 27.78 1.41 -7.38
C LYS A 41 27.75 1.86 -5.91
N LYS A 42 26.70 2.57 -5.52
CA LYS A 42 26.51 3.01 -4.13
C LYS A 42 26.33 1.83 -3.17
N LEU A 43 25.46 0.89 -3.51
CA LEU A 43 25.17 -0.28 -2.66
C LEU A 43 26.41 -1.16 -2.48
N MET A 44 27.14 -1.42 -3.55
CA MET A 44 28.38 -2.22 -3.49
C MET A 44 29.45 -1.55 -2.63
N ARG A 45 29.71 -0.26 -2.87
CA ARG A 45 30.63 0.52 -2.05
C ARG A 45 30.26 0.56 -0.59
N ASP A 46 28.98 0.83 -0.30
CA ASP A 46 28.50 1.03 1.06
C ASP A 46 28.45 -0.28 1.86
N ASN A 47 28.23 -1.42 1.20
CA ASN A 47 28.05 -2.72 1.84
C ASN A 47 29.26 -3.68 1.69
N LYS A 48 30.38 -3.25 1.10
CA LYS A 48 31.56 -4.10 0.88
C LYS A 48 32.15 -4.73 2.13
N ASN A 49 31.89 -4.16 3.31
CA ASN A 49 32.40 -4.63 4.60
C ASN A 49 31.36 -5.42 5.41
N THR A 50 30.14 -5.61 4.92
CA THR A 50 29.14 -6.51 5.54
C THR A 50 29.60 -7.95 5.40
N VAL A 51 29.01 -8.87 6.17
CA VAL A 51 29.31 -10.31 6.06
C VAL A 51 28.99 -10.79 4.64
N TYR A 52 27.80 -10.48 4.14
CA TYR A 52 27.35 -10.81 2.77
C TYR A 52 28.25 -10.15 1.70
N GLY A 53 28.58 -8.87 1.86
CA GLY A 53 29.41 -8.13 0.90
C GLY A 53 30.83 -8.67 0.78
N LYS A 54 31.42 -9.16 1.89
CA LYS A 54 32.72 -9.86 1.87
C LYS A 54 32.63 -11.22 1.19
N ALA A 55 31.58 -12.00 1.50
CA ALA A 55 31.36 -13.32 0.90
C ALA A 55 31.19 -13.25 -0.62
N HIS A 56 30.58 -12.15 -1.14
CA HIS A 56 30.32 -11.94 -2.56
C HIS A 56 31.28 -10.92 -3.20
N ASN A 57 32.42 -10.59 -2.58
CA ASN A 57 33.45 -9.73 -3.13
C ASN A 57 32.96 -8.37 -3.67
N PHE A 58 32.07 -7.70 -2.94
CA PHE A 58 31.50 -6.40 -3.36
C PHE A 58 32.54 -5.31 -3.62
N LYS A 59 33.74 -5.42 -3.02
CA LYS A 59 34.85 -4.50 -3.25
C LYS A 59 35.31 -4.46 -4.72
N ASP A 60 35.11 -5.56 -5.45
CA ASP A 60 35.56 -5.74 -6.84
C ASP A 60 34.46 -5.50 -7.87
N VAL A 61 33.29 -4.98 -7.44
CA VAL A 61 32.15 -4.62 -8.29
C VAL A 61 32.15 -3.11 -8.54
N HIS A 62 32.40 -2.71 -9.78
CA HIS A 62 32.54 -1.30 -10.19
C HIS A 62 31.51 -0.84 -11.22
N SER A 63 30.81 -1.79 -11.85
CA SER A 63 29.81 -1.54 -12.88
C SER A 63 28.59 -2.44 -12.72
N VAL A 64 27.50 -2.17 -13.46
CA VAL A 64 26.33 -3.06 -13.53
C VAL A 64 26.72 -4.41 -14.14
N ALA A 65 27.60 -4.40 -15.17
CA ALA A 65 28.08 -5.64 -15.78
C ALA A 65 28.88 -6.50 -14.77
N ASP A 66 29.78 -5.88 -13.98
CA ASP A 66 30.48 -6.60 -12.90
C ASP A 66 29.48 -7.17 -11.87
N TYR A 67 28.46 -6.37 -11.53
CA TYR A 67 27.43 -6.78 -10.58
C TYR A 67 26.68 -8.01 -11.05
N GLN A 68 26.23 -8.00 -12.30
CA GLN A 68 25.52 -9.12 -12.91
C GLN A 68 26.41 -10.37 -13.08
N ALA A 69 27.70 -10.19 -13.30
CA ALA A 69 28.64 -11.30 -13.49
C ALA A 69 29.12 -11.94 -12.17
N LYS A 70 29.26 -11.14 -11.10
CA LYS A 70 29.93 -11.59 -9.85
C LYS A 70 28.97 -11.88 -8.72
N VAL A 71 27.81 -11.24 -8.69
CA VAL A 71 26.80 -11.44 -7.65
C VAL A 71 25.70 -12.38 -8.18
N PRO A 72 25.48 -13.55 -7.55
CA PRO A 72 24.48 -14.51 -8.03
C PRO A 72 23.05 -13.97 -7.86
N LEU A 73 22.12 -14.54 -8.62
CA LEU A 73 20.68 -14.42 -8.31
C LEU A 73 20.42 -15.13 -6.97
N SER A 74 19.51 -14.58 -6.18
CA SER A 74 19.24 -15.04 -4.84
C SER A 74 17.74 -15.21 -4.58
N ARG A 75 17.43 -15.98 -3.55
CA ARG A 75 16.09 -16.22 -3.00
C ARG A 75 16.10 -16.05 -1.48
N TYR A 76 14.96 -16.10 -0.83
CA TYR A 76 14.84 -15.91 0.62
C TYR A 76 15.75 -16.85 1.42
N LYS A 77 15.89 -18.11 0.99
CA LYS A 77 16.73 -19.13 1.64
C LYS A 77 18.20 -18.68 1.78
N ASP A 78 18.70 -17.88 0.84
CA ASP A 78 20.08 -17.36 0.87
C ASP A 78 20.28 -16.27 1.92
N TYR A 79 19.20 -15.75 2.48
CA TYR A 79 19.21 -14.70 3.50
C TYR A 79 18.69 -15.15 4.86
N GLU A 80 18.03 -16.30 4.93
CA GLU A 80 17.31 -16.76 6.11
C GLU A 80 18.19 -16.76 7.36
N GLU A 81 19.39 -17.35 7.30
CA GLU A 81 20.33 -17.36 8.42
C GLU A 81 20.74 -15.96 8.88
N TYR A 82 21.00 -15.04 7.93
CA TYR A 82 21.35 -13.67 8.27
C TYR A 82 20.19 -12.94 8.93
N ILE A 83 18.97 -13.11 8.41
CA ILE A 83 17.76 -12.48 8.93
C ILE A 83 17.44 -13.02 10.32
N ASP A 84 17.52 -14.32 10.53
CA ASP A 84 17.30 -14.94 11.84
C ASP A 84 18.29 -14.41 12.88
N ARG A 85 19.58 -14.31 12.58
CA ARG A 85 20.57 -13.68 13.45
C ARG A 85 20.23 -12.21 13.75
N MET A 86 19.82 -11.43 12.74
CA MET A 86 19.38 -10.05 12.94
C MET A 86 18.16 -9.95 13.85
N VAL A 87 17.24 -10.90 13.77
CA VAL A 87 15.99 -10.91 14.54
C VAL A 87 16.21 -11.41 15.96
N GLU A 88 16.99 -12.46 16.14
CA GLU A 88 17.22 -13.10 17.46
C GLU A 88 18.20 -12.28 18.32
N THR A 89 19.31 -11.86 17.73
CA THR A 89 20.39 -11.23 18.50
C THR A 89 20.51 -9.70 18.30
N GLY A 90 19.84 -9.15 17.27
CA GLY A 90 19.98 -7.76 16.88
C GLY A 90 21.31 -7.45 16.16
N GLU A 91 22.01 -8.49 15.67
CA GLU A 91 23.32 -8.35 14.99
C GLU A 91 23.18 -7.43 13.77
N ARG A 92 24.22 -6.63 13.52
CA ARG A 92 24.24 -5.61 12.47
C ARG A 92 25.34 -5.92 11.45
N ASN A 93 25.28 -5.25 10.31
CA ASN A 93 26.26 -5.38 9.22
C ASN A 93 26.34 -6.80 8.62
N LEU A 94 25.28 -7.58 8.71
CA LEU A 94 25.23 -8.92 8.09
C LEU A 94 25.02 -8.77 6.57
N ILE A 95 23.87 -8.26 6.15
CA ILE A 95 23.50 -8.10 4.74
C ILE A 95 23.56 -6.63 4.29
N THR A 96 23.38 -5.68 5.20
CA THR A 96 23.45 -4.24 4.91
C THR A 96 24.07 -3.46 6.07
N ARG A 97 24.79 -2.38 5.75
CA ARG A 97 25.27 -1.41 6.74
C ARG A 97 24.16 -0.48 7.23
N TYR A 98 23.09 -0.36 6.46
CA TYR A 98 22.00 0.54 6.80
C TYR A 98 21.22 0.01 8.01
N ARG A 99 20.78 0.93 8.85
CA ARG A 99 20.01 0.56 10.04
C ARG A 99 18.65 0.04 9.62
N ILE A 100 18.33 -1.20 9.99
CA ILE A 100 16.99 -1.74 9.85
C ILE A 100 16.09 -1.19 10.96
N HIS A 101 14.97 -0.60 10.59
CA HIS A 101 14.04 0.01 11.53
C HIS A 101 12.88 -0.90 11.88
N ARG A 102 12.41 -1.69 10.92
CA ARG A 102 11.26 -2.58 11.03
C ARG A 102 11.47 -3.81 10.16
N TYR A 103 10.57 -4.74 10.29
CA TYR A 103 10.44 -5.87 9.37
C TYR A 103 9.05 -5.88 8.76
N ALA A 104 8.93 -6.33 7.50
CA ALA A 104 7.68 -6.70 6.89
C ALA A 104 7.53 -8.22 6.94
N GLU A 105 6.29 -8.69 7.05
CA GLU A 105 5.93 -10.08 6.79
C GLU A 105 5.41 -10.23 5.38
N SER A 106 5.90 -11.22 4.66
CA SER A 106 5.25 -11.65 3.44
C SER A 106 4.20 -12.72 3.75
N SER A 107 3.12 -12.70 2.99
CA SER A 107 2.05 -13.69 3.03
C SER A 107 2.48 -15.05 2.44
N GLY A 108 3.76 -15.44 2.58
CA GLY A 108 4.37 -16.60 1.95
C GLY A 108 3.47 -17.83 1.99
N SER A 109 3.31 -18.45 0.85
CA SER A 109 2.60 -19.71 0.66
C SER A 109 3.23 -20.81 1.54
N ILE A 110 2.43 -21.47 2.36
CA ILE A 110 2.77 -22.72 3.10
C ILE A 110 4.09 -22.62 3.88
N GLY A 111 4.03 -22.18 5.13
CA GLY A 111 5.16 -22.23 6.06
C GLY A 111 5.26 -21.05 7.00
N LYS A 112 6.42 -20.88 7.61
CA LYS A 112 6.77 -19.76 8.48
C LYS A 112 6.79 -18.46 7.64
N PRO A 113 6.13 -17.37 8.06
CA PRO A 113 6.15 -16.11 7.31
C PRO A 113 7.59 -15.62 7.06
N LYS A 114 7.89 -15.18 5.85
CA LYS A 114 9.18 -14.59 5.53
C LYS A 114 9.30 -13.21 6.16
N LEU A 115 10.37 -12.96 6.90
CA LEU A 115 10.66 -11.67 7.50
C LEU A 115 11.59 -10.87 6.59
N VAL A 116 11.11 -9.73 6.12
CA VAL A 116 11.87 -8.85 5.22
C VAL A 116 12.34 -7.62 5.99
N PRO A 117 13.66 -7.39 6.11
CA PRO A 117 14.19 -6.23 6.79
C PRO A 117 13.91 -4.95 6.00
N LEU A 118 13.60 -3.85 6.69
CA LEU A 118 13.28 -2.57 6.08
C LEU A 118 14.17 -1.45 6.62
N ALA A 119 14.96 -0.86 5.73
CA ALA A 119 15.79 0.30 6.01
C ALA A 119 14.95 1.59 6.02
N ALA A 120 15.42 2.60 6.77
CA ALA A 120 14.69 3.87 6.94
C ALA A 120 14.31 4.55 5.63
N ARG A 121 15.20 4.52 4.62
CA ARG A 121 14.95 5.17 3.34
C ARG A 121 13.90 4.45 2.50
N SER A 122 13.90 3.10 2.50
CA SER A 122 12.85 2.30 1.85
C SER A 122 11.49 2.59 2.50
N LEU A 123 11.44 2.66 3.83
CA LEU A 123 10.23 3.03 4.57
C LEU A 123 9.72 4.42 4.21
N TRP A 124 10.62 5.40 4.10
CA TRP A 124 10.25 6.77 3.71
C TRP A 124 9.67 6.83 2.30
N ASN A 125 10.32 6.18 1.34
CA ASN A 125 9.83 6.12 -0.04
C ASN A 125 8.47 5.42 -0.11
N CYS A 126 8.32 4.29 0.56
CA CYS A 126 7.04 3.59 0.66
C CYS A 126 5.95 4.49 1.22
N GLN A 127 6.22 5.23 2.30
CA GLN A 127 5.27 6.16 2.91
C GLN A 127 4.84 7.28 1.96
N CYS A 128 5.80 7.92 1.28
CA CYS A 128 5.51 9.00 0.34
C CYS A 128 4.66 8.53 -0.84
N PHE A 129 5.03 7.41 -1.46
CA PHE A 129 4.34 6.93 -2.65
C PHE A 129 3.04 6.17 -2.34
N SER A 130 2.92 5.50 -1.20
CA SER A 130 1.68 4.81 -0.82
C SER A 130 0.63 5.76 -0.24
N PHE A 131 1.00 6.92 0.25
CA PHE A 131 0.06 7.83 0.92
C PHE A 131 -0.08 9.18 0.23
N SER A 132 1.02 9.88 -0.04
CA SER A 132 0.96 11.24 -0.59
C SER A 132 0.78 11.25 -2.11
N ALA A 133 1.45 10.37 -2.84
CA ALA A 133 1.36 10.33 -4.31
C ALA A 133 -0.08 10.09 -4.82
N PRO A 134 -0.89 9.16 -4.25
CA PRO A 134 -2.30 9.02 -4.60
C PRO A 134 -3.12 10.31 -4.43
N VAL A 135 -2.90 11.05 -3.34
CA VAL A 135 -3.56 12.34 -3.13
C VAL A 135 -3.11 13.36 -4.17
N GLY A 136 -1.83 13.34 -4.57
CA GLY A 136 -1.30 14.16 -5.67
C GLY A 136 -1.98 13.84 -7.02
N CYS A 137 -2.22 12.55 -7.31
CA CYS A 137 -2.99 12.11 -8.49
C CYS A 137 -4.43 12.64 -8.45
N ALA A 138 -5.08 12.52 -7.28
CA ALA A 138 -6.43 13.03 -7.09
C ALA A 138 -6.48 14.54 -7.29
N VAL A 139 -5.53 15.31 -6.72
CA VAL A 139 -5.44 16.77 -6.92
C VAL A 139 -5.34 17.13 -8.40
N LYS A 140 -4.45 16.47 -9.15
CA LYS A 140 -4.30 16.69 -10.61
C LYS A 140 -5.59 16.39 -11.36
N TRP A 141 -6.20 15.25 -11.06
CA TRP A 141 -7.42 14.81 -11.74
C TRP A 141 -8.56 15.80 -11.51
N PHE A 142 -8.82 16.17 -10.23
CA PHE A 142 -9.88 17.12 -9.89
C PHE A 142 -9.63 18.48 -10.52
N HIS A 143 -8.39 18.99 -10.49
CA HIS A 143 -8.02 20.24 -11.12
C HIS A 143 -8.26 20.23 -12.63
N ALA A 144 -7.90 19.13 -13.31
CA ALA A 144 -8.14 18.96 -14.75
C ALA A 144 -9.65 18.98 -15.11
N HIS A 145 -10.53 18.65 -14.14
CA HIS A 145 -11.99 18.71 -14.30
C HIS A 145 -12.62 20.01 -13.72
N GLY A 146 -11.81 21.04 -13.48
CA GLY A 146 -12.29 22.33 -12.95
C GLY A 146 -12.80 22.27 -11.50
N LYS A 147 -12.39 21.25 -10.73
CA LYS A 147 -12.84 21.02 -9.35
C LYS A 147 -11.67 21.05 -8.39
N ARG A 148 -11.96 21.36 -7.13
CA ARG A 148 -11.00 21.22 -6.03
C ARG A 148 -11.26 19.93 -5.27
N LEU A 149 -10.21 19.19 -4.96
CA LEU A 149 -10.30 18.00 -4.11
C LEU A 149 -10.88 18.39 -2.74
N PRO A 150 -11.95 17.75 -2.25
CA PRO A 150 -12.52 18.02 -0.93
C PRO A 150 -11.54 17.62 0.19
N PRO A 151 -11.74 18.09 1.43
CA PRO A 151 -10.99 17.59 2.58
C PRO A 151 -11.09 16.08 2.67
N GLN A 152 -9.96 15.41 2.86
CA GLN A 152 -9.89 13.97 2.78
C GLN A 152 -10.23 13.32 4.11
N LYS A 153 -11.24 12.45 4.08
CA LYS A 153 -11.60 11.53 5.14
C LYS A 153 -12.04 10.20 4.54
N GLY A 154 -11.30 9.15 4.84
CA GLY A 154 -11.46 7.85 4.19
C GLY A 154 -12.17 6.81 5.04
N MET A 155 -13.00 6.00 4.40
CA MET A 155 -13.33 4.68 4.90
C MET A 155 -12.28 3.71 4.41
N LEU A 156 -11.55 3.07 5.32
CA LEU A 156 -10.48 2.13 5.01
C LEU A 156 -10.89 0.70 5.42
N THR A 157 -10.65 -0.27 4.53
CA THR A 157 -10.87 -1.69 4.84
C THR A 157 -9.68 -2.32 5.56
N LEU A 158 -8.52 -1.65 5.56
CA LEU A 158 -7.27 -2.15 6.15
C LEU A 158 -7.35 -2.15 7.68
N GLU A 159 -6.90 -3.23 8.30
CA GLU A 159 -6.47 -3.31 9.69
C GLU A 159 -4.98 -3.61 9.78
N ILE A 160 -4.34 -3.18 10.85
CA ILE A 160 -2.89 -3.29 11.03
C ILE A 160 -2.63 -3.94 12.39
N THR A 161 -2.04 -5.13 12.36
CA THR A 161 -1.71 -5.94 13.55
C THR A 161 -0.19 -6.00 13.73
N PRO A 162 0.44 -4.95 14.27
CA PRO A 162 1.87 -4.97 14.49
C PRO A 162 2.21 -5.84 15.68
N HIS A 163 3.29 -6.61 15.57
CA HIS A 163 3.85 -7.37 16.68
C HIS A 163 5.34 -7.06 16.87
N ARG A 164 5.90 -7.44 18.02
CA ARG A 164 7.30 -7.24 18.34
C ARG A 164 8.11 -8.52 18.12
N LEU A 165 9.25 -8.34 17.48
CA LEU A 165 10.25 -9.40 17.31
C LEU A 165 11.21 -9.47 18.52
N PRO A 166 11.96 -10.56 18.70
CA PRO A 166 12.93 -10.73 19.80
C PRO A 166 13.92 -9.56 19.95
N ASN A 167 14.40 -8.99 18.84
CA ASN A 167 15.27 -7.82 18.85
C ASN A 167 14.56 -6.49 19.22
N GLY A 168 13.31 -6.55 19.66
CA GLY A 168 12.50 -5.40 20.06
C GLY A 168 11.95 -4.55 18.89
N LYS A 169 12.23 -4.92 17.63
CA LYS A 169 11.69 -4.20 16.47
C LYS A 169 10.27 -4.63 16.14
N THR A 170 9.54 -3.72 15.51
CA THR A 170 8.17 -3.99 15.09
C THR A 170 8.15 -4.67 13.72
N CYS A 171 7.30 -5.67 13.58
CA CYS A 171 6.92 -6.31 12.34
C CYS A 171 5.45 -6.05 12.02
N SER A 172 5.13 -5.89 10.75
CA SER A 172 3.74 -5.75 10.23
C SER A 172 3.73 -5.88 8.72
N CYS A 173 2.55 -5.97 8.09
CA CYS A 173 2.45 -5.85 6.63
C CYS A 173 3.02 -4.49 6.15
N LEU A 174 3.68 -4.47 4.99
CA LEU A 174 4.30 -3.27 4.42
C LEU A 174 3.29 -2.13 4.24
N SER A 175 2.09 -2.44 3.75
CA SER A 175 0.99 -1.49 3.53
C SER A 175 0.49 -0.79 4.80
N GLY A 176 0.64 -1.43 5.96
CA GLY A 176 0.22 -0.86 7.24
C GLY A 176 1.22 0.12 7.85
N ILE A 177 2.47 0.07 7.44
CA ILE A 177 3.56 0.85 8.06
C ILE A 177 3.31 2.37 8.01
N PRO A 178 2.86 2.98 6.90
CA PRO A 178 2.56 4.41 6.87
C PRO A 178 1.54 4.84 7.92
N MET A 179 0.49 4.06 8.12
CA MET A 179 -0.58 4.34 9.10
C MET A 179 -0.09 4.27 10.54
N MET A 180 0.90 3.43 10.85
CA MET A 180 1.46 3.33 12.19
C MET A 180 2.16 4.62 12.62
N TYR A 181 2.80 5.34 11.71
CA TYR A 181 3.39 6.66 12.00
C TYR A 181 2.33 7.74 12.19
N LEU A 182 1.17 7.58 11.56
CA LEU A 182 0.06 8.53 11.62
C LEU A 182 -0.94 8.21 12.74
N LYS A 183 -0.73 7.14 13.53
CA LYS A 183 -1.64 6.70 14.59
C LYS A 183 -2.15 7.84 15.50
N PRO A 184 -1.33 8.83 15.93
CA PRO A 184 -1.83 9.91 16.80
C PRO A 184 -2.87 10.83 16.16
N ILE A 185 -2.87 10.93 14.84
CA ILE A 185 -3.75 11.82 14.06
C ILE A 185 -4.68 11.09 13.10
N VAL A 186 -4.68 9.75 13.13
CA VAL A 186 -5.40 8.91 12.16
C VAL A 186 -6.88 9.23 12.11
N SER A 187 -7.53 9.47 13.25
CA SER A 187 -8.95 9.84 13.33
C SER A 187 -9.30 11.17 12.65
N SER A 188 -8.32 11.97 12.27
CA SER A 188 -8.55 13.23 11.52
C SER A 188 -8.84 13.01 10.04
N PHE A 189 -8.40 11.87 9.47
CA PHE A 189 -8.50 11.58 8.04
C PHE A 189 -9.03 10.17 7.71
N VAL A 190 -9.33 9.34 8.74
CA VAL A 190 -10.08 8.08 8.57
C VAL A 190 -11.26 8.03 9.51
N THR A 191 -12.27 7.24 9.14
CA THR A 191 -13.50 7.09 9.92
C THR A 191 -13.33 6.11 11.08
N SER A 192 -12.59 5.02 10.86
CA SER A 192 -12.37 3.99 11.87
C SER A 192 -11.51 4.50 13.02
N PRO A 193 -11.90 4.26 14.28
CA PRO A 193 -11.10 4.61 15.45
C PRO A 193 -9.85 3.72 15.56
N PRO A 194 -8.85 4.14 16.38
CA PRO A 194 -7.61 3.38 16.54
C PRO A 194 -7.81 1.93 16.97
N GLU A 195 -8.85 1.63 17.74
CA GLU A 195 -9.19 0.29 18.21
C GLU A 195 -9.55 -0.66 17.07
N ILE A 196 -10.09 -0.12 15.96
CA ILE A 196 -10.48 -0.86 14.75
C ILE A 196 -9.36 -0.83 13.71
N MET A 197 -8.60 0.27 13.64
CA MET A 197 -7.46 0.37 12.71
C MET A 197 -6.27 -0.48 13.16
N PHE A 198 -6.07 -0.64 14.47
CA PHE A 198 -4.94 -1.34 15.08
C PHE A 198 -5.44 -2.36 16.10
N PRO A 199 -6.22 -3.36 15.70
CA PRO A 199 -6.77 -4.35 16.61
C PRO A 199 -5.66 -5.23 17.18
N GLU A 200 -5.84 -5.68 18.43
CA GLU A 200 -4.96 -6.68 19.04
C GLU A 200 -5.20 -8.06 18.41
N ASP A 201 -6.48 -8.40 18.22
CA ASP A 201 -6.91 -9.64 17.57
C ASP A 201 -8.14 -9.35 16.68
N PRO A 202 -7.96 -9.22 15.35
CA PRO A 202 -9.07 -8.94 14.45
C PRO A 202 -10.06 -10.12 14.31
N SER A 203 -9.62 -11.36 14.60
CA SER A 203 -10.47 -12.55 14.45
C SER A 203 -11.63 -12.61 15.46
N ARG A 204 -11.55 -11.86 16.55
CA ARG A 204 -12.56 -11.79 17.62
C ARG A 204 -13.48 -10.57 17.50
N THR A 205 -13.41 -9.84 16.41
CA THR A 205 -14.14 -8.58 16.22
C THR A 205 -14.77 -8.55 14.84
N ASP A 206 -16.05 -8.20 14.75
CA ASP A 206 -16.74 -8.00 13.47
C ASP A 206 -16.25 -6.74 12.77
N MET A 207 -15.09 -6.84 12.14
CA MET A 207 -14.38 -5.71 11.54
C MET A 207 -15.20 -5.01 10.47
N GLN A 208 -15.98 -5.74 9.66
CA GLN A 208 -16.84 -5.16 8.62
C GLN A 208 -17.91 -4.27 9.22
N TYR A 209 -18.60 -4.76 10.26
CA TYR A 209 -19.60 -3.99 10.97
C TYR A 209 -19.03 -2.68 11.51
N PHE A 210 -17.93 -2.73 12.26
CA PHE A 210 -17.38 -1.53 12.88
C PHE A 210 -16.85 -0.51 11.86
N LYS A 211 -16.17 -0.97 10.81
CA LYS A 211 -15.68 -0.08 9.74
C LYS A 211 -16.84 0.63 9.05
N LEU A 212 -17.90 -0.10 8.69
CA LEU A 212 -19.12 0.47 8.09
C LEU A 212 -19.83 1.41 9.04
N ARG A 213 -20.05 0.97 10.28
CA ARG A 213 -20.73 1.79 11.28
C ARG A 213 -20.09 3.16 11.45
N PHE A 214 -18.77 3.20 11.67
CA PHE A 214 -18.05 4.47 11.82
C PHE A 214 -18.04 5.31 10.54
N ALA A 215 -18.01 4.69 9.38
CA ALA A 215 -18.14 5.38 8.11
C ALA A 215 -19.56 5.95 7.88
N LEU A 216 -20.61 5.21 8.24
CA LEU A 216 -21.99 5.65 8.12
C LEU A 216 -22.31 6.79 9.09
N MET A 217 -21.73 6.82 10.29
CA MET A 217 -21.86 7.93 11.23
C MET A 217 -21.24 9.23 10.70
N ASP A 218 -20.26 9.15 9.81
CA ASP A 218 -19.54 10.30 9.26
C ASP A 218 -20.12 10.74 7.90
N ARG A 219 -20.56 12.00 7.81
CA ARG A 219 -21.06 12.59 6.57
C ARG A 219 -19.94 13.08 5.63
N ASP A 220 -18.73 13.21 6.17
CA ASP A 220 -17.59 13.82 5.45
C ASP A 220 -16.70 12.79 4.75
N VAL A 221 -17.14 11.51 4.65
CA VAL A 221 -16.41 10.50 3.88
C VAL A 221 -16.22 10.99 2.45
N SER A 222 -14.96 11.10 2.03
CA SER A 222 -14.57 11.67 0.74
C SER A 222 -13.84 10.69 -0.16
N TYR A 223 -13.35 9.58 0.37
CA TYR A 223 -12.79 8.48 -0.41
C TYR A 223 -12.97 7.12 0.27
N LEU A 224 -12.97 6.08 -0.55
CA LEU A 224 -12.97 4.69 -0.09
C LEU A 224 -11.60 4.09 -0.37
N SER A 225 -11.05 3.36 0.60
CA SER A 225 -9.73 2.73 0.43
C SER A 225 -9.75 1.27 0.83
N THR A 226 -9.17 0.45 -0.04
CA THR A 226 -9.03 -0.99 0.18
C THR A 226 -7.69 -1.48 -0.36
N MET A 227 -7.14 -2.53 0.25
CA MET A 227 -5.98 -3.21 -0.33
C MET A 227 -6.38 -3.95 -1.61
N ILE A 228 -7.47 -4.71 -1.56
CA ILE A 228 -8.00 -5.51 -2.66
C ILE A 228 -9.46 -5.15 -2.84
N ILE A 229 -9.87 -4.90 -4.08
CA ILE A 229 -11.21 -4.42 -4.41
C ILE A 229 -12.33 -5.36 -3.95
N THR A 230 -12.07 -6.67 -3.92
CA THR A 230 -13.04 -7.67 -3.45
C THR A 230 -13.42 -7.51 -1.98
N VAL A 231 -12.52 -7.00 -1.14
CA VAL A 231 -12.81 -6.72 0.27
C VAL A 231 -13.80 -5.58 0.40
N LEU A 232 -13.65 -4.53 -0.41
CA LEU A 232 -14.60 -3.42 -0.41
C LEU A 232 -15.97 -3.86 -0.99
N GLU A 233 -15.96 -4.66 -2.02
CA GLU A 233 -17.19 -5.23 -2.60
C GLU A 233 -17.93 -6.07 -1.56
N SER A 234 -17.25 -6.98 -0.85
CA SER A 234 -17.82 -7.75 0.25
C SER A 234 -18.39 -6.87 1.38
N MET A 235 -17.72 -5.76 1.70
CA MET A 235 -18.23 -4.80 2.69
C MET A 235 -19.51 -4.11 2.22
N MET A 236 -19.62 -3.81 0.92
CA MET A 236 -20.84 -3.19 0.38
C MET A 236 -22.01 -4.18 0.33
N HIS A 237 -21.74 -5.47 0.08
CA HIS A 237 -22.75 -6.53 0.24
C HIS A 237 -23.21 -6.66 1.70
N TYR A 238 -22.26 -6.68 2.64
CA TYR A 238 -22.61 -6.69 4.06
C TYR A 238 -23.49 -5.49 4.44
N LEU A 239 -23.22 -4.31 3.87
CA LEU A 239 -24.05 -3.12 4.07
C LEU A 239 -25.46 -3.33 3.51
N GLU A 240 -25.58 -3.88 2.31
CA GLU A 240 -26.88 -4.17 1.66
C GLU A 240 -27.72 -5.14 2.50
N ASP A 241 -27.08 -6.15 3.10
CA ASP A 241 -27.77 -7.19 3.90
C ASP A 241 -28.11 -6.74 5.34
N ASN A 242 -27.39 -5.74 5.89
CA ASN A 242 -27.45 -5.41 7.31
C ASN A 242 -27.72 -3.92 7.59
N TRP A 243 -28.18 -3.15 6.61
CA TRP A 243 -28.37 -1.70 6.78
C TRP A 243 -29.41 -1.35 7.86
N GLU A 244 -30.44 -2.14 8.04
CA GLU A 244 -31.47 -1.90 9.06
C GLU A 244 -30.85 -1.94 10.45
N MET A 245 -30.12 -3.02 10.76
CA MET A 245 -29.40 -3.18 12.04
C MET A 245 -28.39 -2.05 12.26
N LEU A 246 -27.62 -1.68 11.22
CA LEU A 246 -26.66 -0.58 11.29
C LEU A 246 -27.35 0.75 11.58
N CYS A 247 -28.52 1.01 10.99
CA CYS A 247 -29.30 2.22 11.23
C CYS A 247 -29.88 2.23 12.67
N ASP A 248 -30.42 1.12 13.14
CA ASP A 248 -30.93 1.00 14.50
C ASP A 248 -29.83 1.30 15.54
N ASP A 249 -28.69 0.70 15.35
CA ASP A 249 -27.54 0.91 16.22
C ASP A 249 -27.00 2.36 16.18
N ILE A 250 -27.03 3.01 15.00
CA ILE A 250 -26.65 4.43 14.87
C ILE A 250 -27.70 5.33 15.55
N GLU A 251 -28.97 5.02 15.40
CA GLU A 251 -30.06 5.77 16.00
C GLU A 251 -29.96 5.81 17.52
N HIS A 252 -29.78 4.63 18.13
CA HIS A 252 -29.81 4.47 19.60
C HIS A 252 -28.43 4.60 20.23
N GLY A 253 -27.34 4.59 19.44
CA GLY A 253 -25.97 4.60 19.99
C GLY A 253 -25.60 3.28 20.67
N THR A 254 -26.09 2.16 20.16
CA THR A 254 -25.87 0.80 20.67
C THR A 254 -24.93 0.01 19.78
N ILE A 255 -24.55 -1.16 20.20
CA ILE A 255 -23.91 -2.21 19.40
C ILE A 255 -24.78 -3.45 19.56
N ASN A 256 -25.32 -3.96 18.45
CA ASN A 256 -26.17 -5.13 18.44
C ASN A 256 -25.50 -6.32 19.15
N GLU A 257 -26.28 -7.10 19.89
CA GLU A 257 -25.76 -8.22 20.71
C GLU A 257 -25.15 -9.34 19.87
N SER A 258 -25.58 -9.49 18.61
CA SER A 258 -25.02 -10.48 17.67
C SER A 258 -23.59 -10.13 17.19
N ILE A 259 -23.15 -8.87 17.38
CA ILE A 259 -21.85 -8.39 16.90
C ILE A 259 -20.73 -8.84 17.81
N ALA A 260 -19.83 -9.65 17.27
CA ALA A 260 -18.65 -10.09 18.00
C ALA A 260 -17.69 -8.92 18.29
N CYS A 261 -17.40 -8.74 19.56
CA CYS A 261 -16.45 -7.73 20.02
C CYS A 261 -15.95 -8.06 21.45
N PRO A 262 -14.64 -8.12 21.69
CA PRO A 262 -14.12 -8.32 23.02
C PRO A 262 -14.61 -7.24 23.98
N PRO A 263 -14.99 -7.58 25.24
CA PRO A 263 -15.59 -6.62 26.17
C PRO A 263 -14.76 -5.34 26.37
N GLN A 264 -13.44 -5.46 26.46
CA GLN A 264 -12.52 -4.32 26.63
C GLN A 264 -12.50 -3.40 25.38
N VAL A 265 -12.62 -3.96 24.17
CA VAL A 265 -12.72 -3.19 22.93
C VAL A 265 -14.10 -2.53 22.88
N LYS A 266 -15.17 -3.28 23.17
CA LYS A 266 -16.55 -2.77 23.23
C LYS A 266 -16.67 -1.55 24.15
N GLU A 267 -16.11 -1.61 25.35
CA GLU A 267 -16.10 -0.49 26.30
C GLU A 267 -15.43 0.77 25.72
N LYS A 268 -14.27 0.62 25.06
CA LYS A 268 -13.56 1.74 24.42
C LYS A 268 -14.37 2.34 23.27
N LEU A 269 -15.00 1.49 22.45
CA LEU A 269 -15.82 1.92 21.33
C LEU A 269 -17.09 2.64 21.76
N MET A 270 -17.76 2.15 22.83
CA MET A 270 -18.95 2.79 23.39
C MET A 270 -18.70 4.23 23.88
N LYS A 271 -17.48 4.55 24.33
CA LYS A 271 -17.10 5.94 24.67
C LYS A 271 -17.10 6.89 23.45
N ARG A 272 -17.01 6.35 22.23
CA ARG A 272 -17.00 7.11 20.97
C ARG A 272 -18.35 7.13 20.29
N ILE A 273 -19.20 6.19 20.61
CA ILE A 273 -20.53 6.01 20.01
C ILE A 273 -21.53 6.88 20.79
N LYS A 274 -22.37 7.59 20.05
CA LYS A 274 -23.47 8.40 20.60
C LYS A 274 -24.69 8.17 19.74
N PRO A 275 -25.91 8.29 20.30
CA PRO A 275 -27.17 8.28 19.52
C PRO A 275 -27.12 9.37 18.44
N MET A 276 -27.51 8.99 17.22
CA MET A 276 -27.54 9.87 16.06
C MET A 276 -28.85 9.69 15.24
N PRO A 277 -30.05 9.93 15.84
CA PRO A 277 -31.33 9.66 15.19
C PRO A 277 -31.50 10.39 13.87
N GLY A 278 -31.06 11.64 13.78
CA GLY A 278 -31.11 12.39 12.51
C GLY A 278 -30.25 11.80 11.40
N ARG A 279 -29.07 11.19 11.74
CA ARG A 279 -28.24 10.52 10.75
C ARG A 279 -28.83 9.16 10.36
N ALA A 280 -29.38 8.42 11.30
CA ALA A 280 -30.09 7.16 11.05
C ALA A 280 -31.26 7.37 10.10
N ALA A 281 -32.09 8.39 10.34
CA ALA A 281 -33.22 8.73 9.45
C ALA A 281 -32.78 9.08 8.02
N GLU A 282 -31.69 9.86 7.86
CA GLU A 282 -31.11 10.15 6.54
C GLU A 282 -30.69 8.87 5.82
N LEU A 283 -29.99 7.98 6.53
CA LEU A 283 -29.50 6.71 5.97
C LEU A 283 -30.64 5.78 5.57
N ARG A 284 -31.65 5.59 6.46
CA ARG A 284 -32.85 4.79 6.15
C ARG A 284 -33.55 5.28 4.90
N SER A 285 -33.80 6.58 4.80
CA SER A 285 -34.43 7.18 3.62
C SER A 285 -33.66 6.92 2.31
N GLU A 286 -32.34 6.72 2.38
CA GLU A 286 -31.57 6.37 1.19
C GLU A 286 -31.55 4.85 0.95
N PHE A 287 -31.49 4.02 1.98
CA PHE A 287 -31.49 2.56 1.83
C PHE A 287 -32.85 2.03 1.37
N GLU A 288 -33.96 2.57 1.86
CA GLU A 288 -35.33 2.22 1.46
C GLU A 288 -35.60 2.42 -0.05
N LYS A 289 -34.81 3.27 -0.72
CA LYS A 289 -34.86 3.43 -2.19
C LYS A 289 -34.20 2.26 -2.93
N GLY A 290 -33.63 1.30 -2.22
CA GLY A 290 -32.91 0.15 -2.77
C GLY A 290 -31.49 0.46 -3.23
N PHE A 291 -30.83 -0.57 -3.77
CA PHE A 291 -29.44 -0.57 -4.21
C PHE A 291 -29.27 -0.67 -5.73
N ASP A 292 -30.35 -0.54 -6.50
CA ASP A 292 -30.30 -0.53 -7.97
C ASP A 292 -29.59 0.69 -8.54
N THR A 293 -29.57 1.78 -7.78
CA THR A 293 -28.73 2.95 -8.05
C THR A 293 -27.59 3.04 -7.02
N PRO A 294 -26.40 3.48 -7.43
CA PRO A 294 -25.24 3.51 -6.54
C PRO A 294 -25.50 4.19 -5.20
N ILE A 295 -25.37 3.41 -4.13
CA ILE A 295 -25.65 3.88 -2.76
C ILE A 295 -24.55 4.79 -2.21
N GLY A 296 -23.28 4.56 -2.54
CA GLY A 296 -22.14 5.29 -2.00
C GLY A 296 -22.28 6.81 -2.14
N PRO A 297 -22.52 7.36 -3.35
CA PRO A 297 -22.74 8.82 -3.54
C PRO A 297 -23.99 9.37 -2.85
N ARG A 298 -24.98 8.52 -2.54
CA ARG A 298 -26.23 8.90 -1.87
C ARG A 298 -26.02 9.11 -0.38
N ILE A 299 -25.24 8.23 0.26
CA ILE A 299 -25.00 8.26 1.71
C ILE A 299 -23.76 9.09 2.09
N TRP A 300 -22.77 9.21 1.16
CA TRP A 300 -21.54 9.98 1.31
C TRP A 300 -21.38 10.99 0.17
N LYS A 301 -22.06 12.10 0.29
CA LYS A 301 -22.13 13.16 -0.77
C LYS A 301 -20.77 13.76 -1.15
N ASN A 302 -19.76 13.64 -0.29
CA ASN A 302 -18.40 14.10 -0.54
C ASN A 302 -17.49 13.00 -1.11
N CYS A 303 -17.97 11.75 -1.19
CA CYS A 303 -17.18 10.63 -1.71
C CYS A 303 -16.97 10.81 -3.22
N CYS A 304 -15.71 10.92 -3.62
CA CYS A 304 -15.39 11.39 -4.96
C CYS A 304 -14.28 10.60 -5.66
N TRP A 305 -13.62 9.68 -4.97
CA TRP A 305 -12.62 8.79 -5.56
C TRP A 305 -12.38 7.55 -4.69
N MET A 306 -11.67 6.59 -5.25
CA MET A 306 -11.28 5.36 -4.55
C MET A 306 -9.77 5.13 -4.67
N PHE A 307 -9.23 4.39 -3.70
CA PHE A 307 -7.86 3.94 -3.67
C PHE A 307 -7.81 2.45 -3.35
N GLY A 308 -7.25 1.65 -4.26
CA GLY A 308 -7.19 0.21 -4.04
C GLY A 308 -6.71 -0.58 -5.25
N MET A 309 -6.39 -1.85 -5.06
CA MET A 309 -5.99 -2.75 -6.13
C MET A 309 -7.23 -3.31 -6.83
N GLY A 310 -7.48 -2.85 -8.05
CA GLY A 310 -8.63 -3.24 -8.86
C GLY A 310 -8.30 -3.49 -10.32
N ALA A 311 -7.01 -3.58 -10.67
CA ALA A 311 -6.53 -3.83 -12.03
C ALA A 311 -6.30 -5.32 -12.33
N GLY A 312 -6.08 -5.66 -13.59
CA GLY A 312 -5.80 -7.02 -14.05
C GLY A 312 -6.97 -7.97 -13.80
N SER A 313 -6.71 -9.11 -13.19
CA SER A 313 -7.74 -10.12 -12.87
C SER A 313 -8.88 -9.60 -11.95
N LEU A 314 -8.68 -8.48 -11.28
CA LEU A 314 -9.66 -7.86 -10.39
C LEU A 314 -10.61 -6.87 -11.10
N GLU A 315 -10.45 -6.62 -12.39
CA GLU A 315 -11.30 -5.65 -13.14
C GLU A 315 -12.79 -6.01 -13.12
N VAL A 316 -13.12 -7.29 -13.12
CA VAL A 316 -14.51 -7.77 -13.02
C VAL A 316 -15.14 -7.31 -11.70
N TYR A 317 -14.40 -7.36 -10.61
CA TYR A 317 -14.86 -6.91 -9.29
C TYR A 317 -14.94 -5.38 -9.20
N SER A 318 -14.08 -4.65 -9.90
CA SER A 318 -14.21 -3.19 -10.02
C SER A 318 -15.53 -2.80 -10.70
N LYS A 319 -15.95 -3.54 -11.73
CA LYS A 319 -17.26 -3.34 -12.38
C LYS A 319 -18.43 -3.66 -11.44
N LYS A 320 -18.34 -4.76 -10.68
CA LYS A 320 -19.36 -5.11 -9.67
C LYS A 320 -19.46 -4.06 -8.57
N LEU A 321 -18.33 -3.59 -8.08
CA LEU A 321 -18.29 -2.53 -7.07
C LEU A 321 -18.92 -1.22 -7.59
N GLY A 322 -18.86 -0.95 -8.89
CA GLY A 322 -19.51 0.19 -9.54
C GLY A 322 -21.02 0.25 -9.30
N ARG A 323 -21.68 -0.89 -9.06
CA ARG A 323 -23.11 -0.94 -8.64
C ARG A 323 -23.35 -0.14 -7.36
N TYR A 324 -22.40 -0.18 -6.42
CA TYR A 324 -22.50 0.51 -5.13
C TYR A 324 -21.88 1.91 -5.12
N THR A 325 -20.79 2.09 -5.83
CA THR A 325 -19.98 3.32 -5.76
C THR A 325 -20.19 4.27 -6.93
N GLY A 326 -20.86 3.79 -8.00
CA GLY A 326 -20.94 4.52 -9.27
C GLY A 326 -19.56 4.58 -9.96
N ASN A 327 -19.40 5.55 -10.85
CA ASN A 327 -18.19 5.72 -11.63
C ASN A 327 -17.15 6.59 -10.89
N LEU A 328 -16.86 6.28 -9.64
CA LEU A 328 -15.80 7.00 -8.92
C LEU A 328 -14.44 6.70 -9.56
N PRO A 329 -13.60 7.73 -9.81
CA PRO A 329 -12.26 7.50 -10.29
C PRO A 329 -11.45 6.73 -9.24
N ILE A 330 -10.63 5.78 -9.71
CA ILE A 330 -9.80 4.94 -8.85
C ILE A 330 -8.31 5.24 -9.06
N HIS A 331 -7.58 5.37 -7.97
CA HIS A 331 -6.14 5.23 -7.97
C HIS A 331 -5.82 3.77 -7.68
N ASN A 332 -5.35 3.05 -8.69
CA ASN A 332 -4.85 1.71 -8.47
C ASN A 332 -3.61 1.78 -7.57
N MET A 333 -3.55 0.89 -6.60
CA MET A 333 -2.33 0.75 -5.80
C MET A 333 -1.18 0.37 -6.73
N GLY A 334 -0.01 0.93 -6.45
CA GLY A 334 1.19 0.56 -7.17
C GLY A 334 1.56 -0.91 -6.95
N TYR A 335 2.53 -1.38 -7.69
CA TYR A 335 3.12 -2.69 -7.49
C TYR A 335 4.14 -2.61 -6.35
N GLY A 336 3.81 -3.25 -5.24
CA GLY A 336 4.65 -3.37 -4.05
C GLY A 336 4.67 -4.81 -3.56
N ALA A 337 5.88 -5.32 -3.33
CA ALA A 337 6.15 -6.57 -2.61
C ALA A 337 6.55 -6.24 -1.16
N SER A 338 6.58 -7.26 -0.29
CA SER A 338 7.08 -7.08 1.09
C SER A 338 8.53 -6.57 1.12
N GLU A 339 9.28 -6.88 0.08
CA GLU A 339 10.68 -6.54 -0.14
C GLU A 339 10.91 -5.07 -0.47
N ASP A 340 10.04 -4.46 -1.27
CA ASP A 340 10.09 -3.03 -1.61
C ASP A 340 8.84 -2.56 -2.37
N LEU A 341 8.66 -1.24 -2.47
CA LEU A 341 7.72 -0.62 -3.39
C LEU A 341 8.41 -0.46 -4.76
N VAL A 342 7.92 -1.17 -5.76
CA VAL A 342 8.57 -1.33 -7.06
C VAL A 342 8.10 -0.29 -8.08
N ALA A 343 6.78 -0.12 -8.21
CA ALA A 343 6.19 0.77 -9.20
C ALA A 343 4.90 1.41 -8.71
N VAL A 344 4.56 2.58 -9.22
CA VAL A 344 3.35 3.31 -8.83
C VAL A 344 2.64 3.92 -10.05
N PRO A 345 1.30 3.97 -10.06
CA PRO A 345 0.57 4.74 -11.06
C PRO A 345 0.73 6.24 -10.79
N ILE A 346 0.73 7.04 -11.83
CA ILE A 346 0.90 8.50 -11.78
C ILE A 346 -0.38 9.26 -12.15
N ALA A 347 -1.47 8.55 -12.37
CA ALA A 347 -2.79 9.10 -12.70
C ALA A 347 -3.90 8.25 -12.11
N LEU A 348 -5.08 8.84 -11.88
CA LEU A 348 -6.30 8.08 -11.60
C LEU A 348 -6.74 7.32 -12.86
N ASN A 349 -7.40 6.19 -12.67
CA ASN A 349 -7.89 5.29 -13.71
C ASN A 349 -6.78 4.74 -14.63
N SER A 350 -5.52 4.73 -14.15
CA SER A 350 -4.41 4.10 -14.85
C SER A 350 -4.05 2.77 -14.21
N ASN A 351 -3.84 1.76 -15.04
CA ASN A 351 -3.30 0.45 -14.63
C ASN A 351 -1.78 0.40 -14.81
N ASP A 352 -1.22 1.34 -15.57
CA ASP A 352 0.22 1.42 -15.80
C ASP A 352 0.94 1.97 -14.58
N CYS A 353 1.85 1.18 -14.04
CA CYS A 353 2.69 1.58 -12.91
C CYS A 353 4.10 1.90 -13.40
N VAL A 354 4.58 3.11 -13.12
CA VAL A 354 5.96 3.52 -13.43
C VAL A 354 6.90 2.90 -12.42
N ILE A 355 7.90 2.14 -12.87
CA ILE A 355 9.00 1.65 -12.02
C ILE A 355 9.66 2.84 -11.33
N LEU A 356 9.94 2.71 -10.04
CA LEU A 356 10.61 3.72 -9.21
C LEU A 356 12.14 3.57 -9.32
N PRO A 357 12.82 4.21 -10.28
CA PRO A 357 14.22 3.90 -10.58
C PRO A 357 15.18 4.31 -9.45
N HIS A 358 14.72 5.06 -8.48
CA HIS A 358 15.50 5.54 -7.34
C HIS A 358 15.26 4.74 -6.04
N ASN A 359 14.35 3.76 -6.07
CA ASN A 359 14.01 2.98 -4.88
C ASN A 359 14.92 1.75 -4.73
N GLY A 360 15.23 1.09 -5.85
CA GLY A 360 16.11 -0.05 -5.91
C GLY A 360 16.77 -0.17 -7.29
N PHE A 361 17.59 -1.19 -7.49
CA PHE A 361 18.03 -1.61 -8.80
C PHE A 361 17.17 -2.77 -9.26
N PHE A 362 16.63 -2.67 -10.48
CA PHE A 362 15.68 -3.61 -11.04
C PHE A 362 16.27 -4.31 -12.25
N GLU A 363 16.13 -5.64 -12.26
CA GLU A 363 16.47 -6.50 -13.37
C GLU A 363 15.23 -7.30 -13.79
N PHE A 364 15.20 -7.76 -15.01
CA PHE A 364 14.05 -8.37 -15.66
C PHE A 364 14.47 -9.66 -16.35
N LEU A 365 14.03 -10.80 -15.85
CA LEU A 365 14.31 -12.09 -16.48
C LEU A 365 13.15 -12.45 -17.41
N PRO A 366 13.37 -12.63 -18.72
CA PRO A 366 12.30 -13.00 -19.64
C PRO A 366 11.61 -14.29 -19.20
N VAL A 367 10.28 -14.32 -19.25
CA VAL A 367 9.51 -15.51 -18.89
C VAL A 367 9.86 -16.65 -19.86
N GLY A 368 10.13 -17.85 -19.32
CA GLY A 368 10.54 -19.01 -20.13
C GLY A 368 12.00 -18.99 -20.60
N ALA A 369 12.80 -18.01 -20.16
CA ALA A 369 14.23 -17.96 -20.52
C ALA A 369 14.99 -19.20 -20.00
N PRO A 370 15.96 -19.72 -20.77
CA PRO A 370 16.83 -20.81 -20.32
C PRO A 370 17.54 -20.50 -18.99
N GLU A 371 17.86 -21.54 -18.23
CA GLU A 371 18.66 -21.39 -17.02
C GLU A 371 20.02 -20.75 -17.34
N GLY A 372 20.47 -19.82 -16.48
CA GLY A 372 21.70 -19.06 -16.71
C GLY A 372 21.55 -17.83 -17.60
N THR A 373 20.35 -17.55 -18.11
CA THR A 373 20.10 -16.32 -18.86
C THR A 373 20.39 -15.08 -17.99
N ARG A 374 21.16 -14.15 -18.53
CA ARG A 374 21.42 -12.86 -17.86
C ARG A 374 20.12 -12.04 -17.85
N PRO A 375 19.63 -11.60 -16.69
CA PRO A 375 18.50 -10.68 -16.64
C PRO A 375 18.79 -9.35 -17.34
N PHE A 376 17.77 -8.76 -17.92
CA PHE A 376 17.82 -7.46 -18.58
C PHE A 376 17.81 -6.32 -17.56
N THR A 377 18.41 -5.21 -17.95
CA THR A 377 18.26 -3.93 -17.22
C THR A 377 17.02 -3.17 -17.72
N ILE A 378 16.67 -2.07 -17.06
CA ILE A 378 15.50 -1.25 -17.45
C ILE A 378 15.56 -0.68 -18.88
N SER A 379 16.75 -0.62 -19.49
CA SER A 379 16.93 -0.14 -20.87
C SER A 379 16.85 -1.23 -21.93
N GLU A 380 16.79 -2.50 -21.54
CA GLU A 380 16.80 -3.64 -22.45
C GLU A 380 15.41 -4.30 -22.60
N VAL A 381 14.47 -3.97 -21.70
CA VAL A 381 13.10 -4.51 -21.73
C VAL A 381 12.28 -3.94 -22.89
N LYS A 382 11.29 -4.70 -23.36
CA LYS A 382 10.46 -4.35 -24.51
C LYS A 382 8.98 -4.31 -24.14
N PRO A 383 8.21 -3.31 -24.61
CA PRO A 383 6.77 -3.29 -24.44
C PRO A 383 6.09 -4.54 -25.02
N GLY A 384 5.08 -5.05 -24.32
CA GLY A 384 4.33 -6.26 -24.66
C GLY A 384 4.98 -7.57 -24.23
N GLU A 385 6.18 -7.53 -23.66
CA GLU A 385 6.91 -8.70 -23.16
C GLU A 385 6.73 -8.88 -21.66
N GLU A 386 6.75 -10.14 -21.21
CA GLU A 386 6.61 -10.51 -19.80
C GLU A 386 7.95 -10.89 -19.17
N TYR A 387 8.17 -10.42 -17.96
CA TYR A 387 9.41 -10.63 -17.22
C TYR A 387 9.14 -10.94 -15.74
N GLU A 388 9.91 -11.88 -15.20
CA GLU A 388 10.08 -11.99 -13.74
C GLU A 388 10.95 -10.82 -13.27
N ILE A 389 10.48 -10.12 -12.24
CA ILE A 389 11.22 -8.99 -11.68
C ILE A 389 12.20 -9.42 -10.60
N ILE A 390 13.41 -8.86 -10.66
CA ILE A 390 14.49 -9.12 -9.72
C ILE A 390 14.87 -7.80 -9.07
N ILE A 391 14.98 -7.76 -7.76
CA ILE A 391 15.27 -6.53 -7.04
C ILE A 391 16.60 -6.56 -6.30
N THR A 392 17.22 -5.38 -6.23
CA THR A 392 18.32 -5.10 -5.31
C THR A 392 17.98 -3.83 -4.55
N ASN A 393 17.88 -3.92 -3.22
CA ASN A 393 17.37 -2.83 -2.40
C ASN A 393 18.34 -2.37 -1.30
N LEU A 394 18.00 -1.25 -0.66
CA LEU A 394 18.77 -0.69 0.45
C LEU A 394 18.74 -1.56 1.71
N SER A 395 17.77 -2.44 1.84
CA SER A 395 17.61 -3.30 3.00
C SER A 395 18.56 -4.52 3.01
N GLY A 396 19.25 -4.76 1.89
CA GLY A 396 20.29 -5.77 1.81
C GLY A 396 19.88 -7.03 1.04
N LEU A 397 18.82 -6.95 0.23
CA LEU A 397 18.50 -7.98 -0.75
C LEU A 397 19.23 -7.62 -2.06
N TYR A 398 19.99 -8.56 -2.62
CA TYR A 398 20.81 -8.37 -3.82
C TYR A 398 20.44 -9.39 -4.87
N ARG A 399 20.02 -8.92 -6.05
CA ARG A 399 19.54 -9.75 -7.16
C ARG A 399 18.49 -10.79 -6.74
N TYR A 400 17.61 -10.33 -5.87
CA TYR A 400 16.60 -11.16 -5.22
C TYR A 400 15.40 -11.39 -6.14
N ARG A 401 15.10 -12.64 -6.42
CA ARG A 401 13.94 -13.08 -7.18
C ARG A 401 12.72 -13.03 -6.30
N ILE A 402 11.73 -12.22 -6.70
CA ILE A 402 10.45 -12.09 -5.96
C ILE A 402 9.47 -13.19 -6.41
N ASP A 403 9.74 -13.79 -7.57
CA ASP A 403 8.88 -14.73 -8.30
C ASP A 403 7.62 -14.08 -8.91
N ASP A 404 7.53 -12.77 -8.89
CA ASP A 404 6.43 -12.01 -9.51
C ASP A 404 6.74 -11.72 -10.98
N VAL A 405 5.70 -11.84 -11.83
CA VAL A 405 5.77 -11.54 -13.27
C VAL A 405 5.03 -10.26 -13.58
N VAL A 406 5.67 -9.41 -14.38
CA VAL A 406 5.10 -8.17 -14.90
C VAL A 406 5.17 -8.13 -16.43
N GLU A 407 4.18 -7.51 -17.05
CA GLU A 407 4.22 -7.11 -18.46
C GLU A 407 4.74 -5.67 -18.55
N ILE A 408 5.67 -5.41 -19.46
CA ILE A 408 6.07 -4.05 -19.81
C ILE A 408 4.99 -3.43 -20.69
N THR A 409 4.29 -2.40 -20.20
CA THR A 409 3.22 -1.73 -20.96
C THR A 409 3.75 -0.57 -21.80
N GLY A 410 4.95 -0.06 -21.49
CA GLY A 410 5.57 1.07 -22.18
C GLY A 410 6.66 1.73 -21.35
N PHE A 411 6.81 3.04 -21.53
CA PHE A 411 7.82 3.82 -20.80
C PHE A 411 7.27 5.19 -20.39
N TYR A 412 7.56 5.56 -19.15
CA TYR A 412 7.50 6.94 -18.69
C TYR A 412 8.90 7.52 -18.71
N LYS A 413 9.24 8.28 -19.77
CA LYS A 413 10.60 8.75 -20.08
C LYS A 413 11.55 7.56 -20.29
N GLN A 414 12.55 7.33 -19.43
CA GLN A 414 13.45 6.17 -19.48
C GLN A 414 13.06 5.06 -18.50
N SER A 415 12.02 5.26 -17.69
CA SER A 415 11.56 4.23 -16.75
C SER A 415 10.47 3.39 -17.35
N PRO A 416 10.55 2.05 -17.32
CA PRO A 416 9.49 1.19 -17.80
C PRO A 416 8.19 1.43 -17.04
N THR A 417 7.06 1.29 -17.74
CA THR A 417 5.76 1.10 -17.13
C THR A 417 5.40 -0.37 -17.14
N VAL A 418 4.82 -0.84 -16.04
CA VAL A 418 4.53 -2.25 -15.83
C VAL A 418 3.09 -2.47 -15.39
N MET A 419 2.57 -3.64 -15.74
CA MET A 419 1.34 -4.20 -15.19
C MET A 419 1.66 -5.55 -14.55
N PHE A 420 1.24 -5.74 -13.30
CA PHE A 420 1.39 -7.01 -12.59
C PHE A 420 0.51 -8.10 -13.24
N LYS A 421 1.05 -9.30 -13.40
CA LYS A 421 0.36 -10.45 -14.02
C LYS A 421 0.00 -11.50 -12.96
N TYR A 422 0.99 -12.09 -12.32
CA TYR A 422 0.85 -13.13 -11.27
C TYR A 422 2.12 -13.25 -10.43
#